data_5297ec4e412b8041412628f6ffcc443e
#
_entry.id   5297ec4e412b8041412628f6ffcc443e
#
_cell.length_a   1.000
_cell.length_b   1.000
_cell.length_c   1.000
_cell.angle_alpha   90.00
_cell.angle_beta   90.00
_cell.angle_gamma   90.00
#
_symmetry.space_group_name_H-M   'P 1'
#
loop_
_entity.id
_entity.type
_entity.pdbx_description
1 polymer ?
#
loop_
_entity_poly.entity_id
_entity_poly.type
_entity_poly.pdbx_seq_one_letter_code
_entity_poly.pdbx_strand_id
1 'polypeptide(L)'
;DGTFAVNGCRYQAFVMPGASFIGAVTARAVGRMMAAGVMALAVDEVPGALYDADGAAELSGLAATPLAGVADVLAAAGLQTVVTDTPQPWLRALRHERAGETYVMLVNEHPRESICCTVSLPQGERLRGTCLDLLNGTESVAFDGVLELAPFESCVVVLRADDEVGLDDRANTNANDAVCLGIDGPWTVALSPAGSDGTFGEPQKLERLCDLTAEQFPGACGTFRYRTSFELADNLAHTVIDLGDVYEVATLTLDGQTLGTRICPPYRFTTSTLAAGTHELTIDVINTLDH
;
A
#
# COMPACT_ATOMS: atom_id res chain seq x y z
N ASP A 1 26.93 -14.82 -14.27
CA ASP A 1 26.04 -13.77 -14.75
C ASP A 1 25.66 -12.76 -13.63
N GLY A 2 26.28 -12.87 -12.45
CA GLY A 2 26.04 -11.96 -11.32
C GLY A 2 24.65 -12.07 -10.69
N THR A 3 23.93 -13.18 -10.91
CA THR A 3 22.61 -13.43 -10.33
C THR A 3 22.56 -14.75 -9.57
N PHE A 4 21.59 -14.88 -8.66
CA PHE A 4 21.27 -16.15 -8.00
C PHE A 4 19.76 -16.40 -8.05
N ALA A 5 19.35 -17.66 -7.87
CA ALA A 5 17.95 -18.03 -7.94
C ALA A 5 17.49 -18.70 -6.65
N VAL A 6 16.29 -18.34 -6.20
CA VAL A 6 15.58 -18.98 -5.10
C VAL A 6 14.14 -19.21 -5.54
N ASN A 7 13.68 -20.46 -5.46
CA ASN A 7 12.31 -20.86 -5.83
C ASN A 7 11.86 -20.36 -7.23
N GLY A 8 12.77 -20.38 -8.20
CA GLY A 8 12.49 -19.94 -9.57
C GLY A 8 12.60 -18.44 -9.82
N CYS A 9 12.73 -17.61 -8.78
CA CYS A 9 12.96 -16.18 -8.91
C CYS A 9 14.45 -15.88 -8.99
N ARG A 10 14.86 -14.93 -9.85
CA ARG A 10 16.26 -14.46 -9.97
C ARG A 10 16.47 -13.17 -9.23
N TYR A 11 17.61 -13.06 -8.54
CA TYR A 11 18.01 -11.91 -7.74
C TYR A 11 19.41 -11.44 -8.16
N GLN A 12 19.64 -10.14 -8.14
CA GLN A 12 20.88 -9.49 -8.55
C GLN A 12 21.75 -9.08 -7.35
N ALA A 13 21.16 -8.93 -6.18
CA ALA A 13 21.87 -8.62 -4.95
C ALA A 13 21.34 -9.43 -3.78
N PHE A 14 22.21 -9.75 -2.84
CA PHE A 14 21.90 -10.33 -1.56
C PHE A 14 22.25 -9.31 -0.47
N VAL A 15 21.23 -8.88 0.29
CA VAL A 15 21.42 -7.96 1.40
C VAL A 15 21.12 -8.71 2.69
N MET A 16 22.10 -8.78 3.57
CA MET A 16 22.01 -9.44 4.85
C MET A 16 21.83 -8.41 5.97
N PRO A 17 20.78 -8.50 6.80
CA PRO A 17 20.68 -7.67 7.99
C PRO A 17 21.91 -7.84 8.88
N GLY A 18 22.23 -6.82 9.67
CA GLY A 18 23.33 -6.87 10.63
C GLY A 18 23.15 -8.04 11.62
N ALA A 19 24.16 -8.88 11.69
CA ALA A 19 24.15 -10.04 12.56
C ALA A 19 25.59 -10.41 12.94
N SER A 20 25.82 -10.76 14.22
CA SER A 20 27.12 -11.20 14.70
C SER A 20 27.38 -12.68 14.39
N PHE A 21 26.31 -13.46 14.10
CA PHE A 21 26.35 -14.89 13.86
C PHE A 21 25.62 -15.27 12.57
N ILE A 22 26.09 -16.35 11.91
CA ILE A 22 25.47 -16.92 10.72
C ILE A 22 25.56 -18.45 10.76
N GLY A 23 24.60 -19.15 10.15
CA GLY A 23 24.70 -20.62 9.99
C GLY A 23 25.76 -21.01 8.95
N ALA A 24 26.47 -22.11 9.19
CA ALA A 24 27.54 -22.61 8.33
C ALA A 24 27.06 -22.86 6.88
N VAL A 25 25.83 -23.35 6.71
CA VAL A 25 25.23 -23.56 5.38
C VAL A 25 25.01 -22.25 4.67
N THR A 26 24.49 -21.24 5.37
CA THR A 26 24.23 -19.90 4.83
C THR A 26 25.54 -19.19 4.49
N ALA A 27 26.55 -19.24 5.36
CA ALA A 27 27.86 -18.65 5.11
C ALA A 27 28.48 -19.22 3.82
N ARG A 28 28.47 -20.55 3.65
CA ARG A 28 28.94 -21.18 2.41
C ARG A 28 28.11 -20.79 1.18
N ALA A 29 26.82 -20.59 1.33
CA ALA A 29 25.97 -20.14 0.22
C ALA A 29 26.31 -18.70 -0.19
N VAL A 30 26.47 -17.78 0.76
CA VAL A 30 26.90 -16.40 0.52
C VAL A 30 28.26 -16.37 -0.16
N GLY A 31 29.23 -17.15 0.35
CA GLY A 31 30.55 -17.25 -0.28
C GLY A 31 30.51 -17.72 -1.75
N ARG A 32 29.65 -18.70 -2.07
CA ARG A 32 29.44 -19.16 -3.45
C ARG A 32 28.79 -18.09 -4.33
N MET A 33 27.80 -17.35 -3.80
CA MET A 33 27.16 -16.25 -4.52
C MET A 33 28.16 -15.16 -4.86
N MET A 34 28.98 -14.75 -3.90
CA MET A 34 30.05 -13.76 -4.12
C MET A 34 31.08 -14.24 -5.15
N ALA A 35 31.51 -15.50 -5.05
CA ALA A 35 32.43 -16.09 -6.03
C ALA A 35 31.86 -16.18 -7.45
N ALA A 36 30.53 -16.24 -7.58
CA ALA A 36 29.80 -16.17 -8.86
C ALA A 36 29.54 -14.73 -9.34
N GLY A 37 30.06 -13.72 -8.64
CA GLY A 37 29.92 -12.31 -9.00
C GLY A 37 28.58 -11.69 -8.57
N VAL A 38 27.82 -12.36 -7.70
CA VAL A 38 26.63 -11.77 -7.11
C VAL A 38 27.03 -10.68 -6.12
N MET A 39 26.39 -9.53 -6.21
CA MET A 39 26.54 -8.48 -5.22
C MET A 39 26.00 -8.93 -3.86
N ALA A 40 26.84 -8.87 -2.82
CA ALA A 40 26.45 -9.17 -1.46
C ALA A 40 26.83 -8.02 -0.52
N LEU A 41 25.91 -7.63 0.34
CA LEU A 41 26.07 -6.56 1.33
C LEU A 41 25.70 -7.09 2.72
N ALA A 42 26.50 -6.76 3.73
CA ALA A 42 26.12 -6.90 5.13
C ALA A 42 25.77 -5.52 5.70
N VAL A 43 24.61 -5.38 6.29
CA VAL A 43 24.18 -4.10 6.88
C VAL A 43 24.82 -3.95 8.25
N ASP A 44 25.52 -2.83 8.48
CA ASP A 44 26.21 -2.43 9.71
C ASP A 44 27.30 -3.41 10.18
N GLU A 45 27.12 -4.73 10.13
CA GLU A 45 28.03 -5.73 10.67
C GLU A 45 28.12 -6.95 9.76
N VAL A 46 29.34 -7.49 9.60
CA VAL A 46 29.58 -8.78 8.96
C VAL A 46 29.63 -9.86 10.03
N PRO A 47 28.88 -10.98 9.91
CA PRO A 47 28.94 -12.06 10.87
C PRO A 47 30.36 -12.61 11.04
N GLY A 48 30.85 -12.62 12.27
CA GLY A 48 32.19 -13.12 12.64
C GLY A 48 32.22 -14.57 13.07
N ALA A 49 31.11 -15.16 13.47
CA ALA A 49 31.05 -16.50 14.05
C ALA A 49 29.89 -17.34 13.48
N LEU A 50 30.06 -18.66 13.57
CA LEU A 50 28.99 -19.62 13.26
C LEU A 50 28.19 -19.94 14.52
N TYR A 51 26.84 -20.03 14.41
CA TYR A 51 26.00 -20.42 15.54
C TYR A 51 25.76 -21.95 15.62
N ASP A 52 25.99 -22.67 14.51
CA ASP A 52 25.66 -24.10 14.34
C ASP A 52 26.93 -24.99 14.12
N ALA A 53 28.11 -24.41 14.25
CA ALA A 53 29.40 -25.07 14.11
C ALA A 53 30.50 -24.31 14.87
N ASP A 54 31.57 -24.99 15.24
CA ASP A 54 32.77 -24.31 15.74
C ASP A 54 33.51 -23.61 14.65
N GLY A 55 33.97 -22.38 14.90
CA GLY A 55 34.81 -21.60 14.00
C GLY A 55 34.26 -20.24 13.61
N ALA A 56 35.07 -19.54 12.84
CA ALA A 56 34.71 -18.24 12.27
C ALA A 56 33.87 -18.40 11.01
N ALA A 57 33.00 -17.42 10.74
CA ALA A 57 32.31 -17.31 9.46
C ALA A 57 33.31 -16.82 8.38
N GLU A 58 33.65 -17.68 7.41
CA GLU A 58 34.53 -17.30 6.30
C GLU A 58 33.70 -16.57 5.22
N LEU A 59 33.58 -15.25 5.34
CA LEU A 59 32.89 -14.36 4.41
C LEU A 59 33.87 -13.36 3.80
N SER A 60 35.01 -13.88 3.29
CA SER A 60 36.08 -13.05 2.69
C SER A 60 35.52 -12.17 1.57
N GLY A 61 35.76 -10.86 1.65
CA GLY A 61 35.32 -9.88 0.68
C GLY A 61 33.91 -9.33 0.90
N LEU A 62 33.14 -9.84 1.87
CA LEU A 62 31.91 -9.21 2.30
C LEU A 62 32.25 -8.00 3.18
N ALA A 63 31.78 -6.82 2.80
CA ALA A 63 31.98 -5.59 3.55
C ALA A 63 30.70 -5.18 4.30
N ALA A 64 30.89 -4.61 5.48
CA ALA A 64 29.79 -3.96 6.19
C ALA A 64 29.47 -2.64 5.52
N THR A 65 28.20 -2.41 5.26
CA THR A 65 27.66 -1.16 4.73
C THR A 65 26.71 -0.57 5.77
N PRO A 66 26.94 0.67 6.26
CA PRO A 66 25.99 1.31 7.16
C PRO A 66 24.57 1.31 6.56
N LEU A 67 23.57 1.09 7.37
CA LEU A 67 22.16 1.03 6.91
C LEU A 67 21.80 2.25 6.05
N ALA A 68 22.20 3.44 6.48
CA ALA A 68 21.98 4.69 5.73
C ALA A 68 22.63 4.73 4.34
N GLY A 69 23.66 3.94 4.10
CA GLY A 69 24.40 3.88 2.82
C GLY A 69 23.94 2.74 1.88
N VAL A 70 23.11 1.83 2.34
CA VAL A 70 22.68 0.65 1.53
C VAL A 70 21.96 1.09 0.25
N ALA A 71 21.07 2.05 0.35
CA ALA A 71 20.32 2.57 -0.79
C ALA A 71 21.26 3.16 -1.85
N ASP A 72 22.28 3.92 -1.44
CA ASP A 72 23.25 4.54 -2.34
C ASP A 72 24.11 3.50 -3.05
N VAL A 73 24.51 2.44 -2.34
CA VAL A 73 25.29 1.33 -2.93
C VAL A 73 24.47 0.58 -3.97
N LEU A 74 23.19 0.30 -3.68
CA LEU A 74 22.28 -0.34 -4.62
C LEU A 74 21.99 0.56 -5.84
N ALA A 75 21.85 1.87 -5.60
CA ALA A 75 21.68 2.87 -6.66
C ALA A 75 22.89 2.91 -7.60
N ALA A 76 24.08 2.98 -7.05
CA ALA A 76 25.34 2.98 -7.83
C ALA A 76 25.50 1.71 -8.68
N ALA A 77 24.93 0.59 -8.22
CA ALA A 77 24.89 -0.67 -8.96
C ALA A 77 23.72 -0.76 -9.98
N GLY A 78 22.87 0.26 -10.09
CA GLY A 78 21.69 0.25 -10.98
C GLY A 78 20.58 -0.70 -10.54
N LEU A 79 20.55 -1.05 -9.26
CA LEU A 79 19.61 -2.02 -8.69
C LEU A 79 18.37 -1.39 -8.03
N GLN A 80 18.16 -0.10 -8.21
CA GLN A 80 16.92 0.56 -7.78
C GLN A 80 15.78 0.24 -8.76
N THR A 81 14.59 0.09 -8.24
CA THR A 81 13.38 -0.08 -9.06
C THR A 81 12.96 1.24 -9.69
N VAL A 82 12.99 2.31 -8.89
CA VAL A 82 12.65 3.68 -9.30
C VAL A 82 13.56 4.67 -8.58
N VAL A 83 13.63 5.88 -9.13
CA VAL A 83 14.32 7.04 -8.53
C VAL A 83 13.27 8.15 -8.35
N THR A 84 13.33 8.84 -7.23
CA THR A 84 12.45 9.99 -6.92
C THR A 84 13.25 11.29 -6.92
N ASP A 85 12.61 12.40 -7.32
CA ASP A 85 13.23 13.75 -7.31
C ASP A 85 13.52 14.27 -5.89
N THR A 86 12.79 13.76 -4.91
CA THR A 86 12.99 14.03 -3.49
C THR A 86 13.05 12.71 -2.70
N PRO A 87 13.86 12.61 -1.63
CA PRO A 87 13.93 11.39 -0.84
C PRO A 87 12.57 10.97 -0.28
N GLN A 88 12.18 9.72 -0.56
CA GLN A 88 10.91 9.13 -0.11
C GLN A 88 11.17 7.85 0.67
N PRO A 89 11.55 7.92 1.96
CA PRO A 89 11.96 6.75 2.74
C PRO A 89 10.83 5.74 2.96
N TRP A 90 9.59 6.17 2.82
CA TRP A 90 8.39 5.34 3.00
C TRP A 90 7.80 4.83 1.68
N LEU A 91 8.40 5.19 0.54
CA LEU A 91 7.99 4.66 -0.75
C LEU A 91 8.59 3.27 -0.96
N ARG A 92 7.75 2.26 -1.07
CA ARG A 92 8.14 0.93 -1.57
C ARG A 92 7.86 0.84 -3.05
N ALA A 93 8.83 0.30 -3.79
CA ALA A 93 8.69 0.04 -5.20
C ALA A 93 9.03 -1.42 -5.50
N LEU A 94 8.15 -2.10 -6.20
CA LEU A 94 8.32 -3.47 -6.69
C LEU A 94 8.18 -3.46 -8.20
N ARG A 95 9.11 -4.13 -8.90
CA ARG A 95 9.05 -4.36 -10.35
C ARG A 95 8.83 -5.82 -10.64
N HIS A 96 7.88 -6.10 -11.51
CA HIS A 96 7.59 -7.44 -12.00
C HIS A 96 7.44 -7.42 -13.52
N GLU A 97 7.99 -8.43 -14.19
CA GLU A 97 7.88 -8.59 -15.64
C GLU A 97 7.06 -9.83 -15.96
N ARG A 98 6.04 -9.67 -16.79
CA ARG A 98 5.16 -10.76 -17.20
C ARG A 98 4.64 -10.54 -18.62
N ALA A 99 4.80 -11.55 -19.47
CA ALA A 99 4.27 -11.55 -20.85
C ALA A 99 4.70 -10.34 -21.70
N GLY A 100 5.90 -9.78 -21.46
CA GLY A 100 6.42 -8.61 -22.20
C GLY A 100 5.98 -7.26 -21.64
N GLU A 101 5.18 -7.25 -20.60
CA GLU A 101 4.80 -6.04 -19.88
C GLU A 101 5.60 -5.93 -18.58
N THR A 102 5.90 -4.70 -18.17
CA THR A 102 6.53 -4.39 -16.88
C THR A 102 5.51 -3.74 -15.96
N TYR A 103 5.34 -4.29 -14.78
CA TYR A 103 4.47 -3.78 -13.73
C TYR A 103 5.35 -3.16 -12.64
N VAL A 104 5.10 -1.90 -12.29
CA VAL A 104 5.75 -1.21 -11.18
C VAL A 104 4.69 -0.89 -10.14
N MET A 105 4.75 -1.59 -9.02
CA MET A 105 3.90 -1.30 -7.86
C MET A 105 4.61 -0.28 -6.97
N LEU A 106 3.91 0.78 -6.62
CA LEU A 106 4.35 1.85 -5.73
C LEU A 106 3.42 1.90 -4.52
N VAL A 107 3.98 1.91 -3.32
CA VAL A 107 3.20 1.88 -2.07
C VAL A 107 3.76 2.92 -1.11
N ASN A 108 2.88 3.74 -0.55
CA ASN A 108 3.21 4.61 0.57
C ASN A 108 3.01 3.84 1.88
N GLU A 109 4.10 3.49 2.57
CA GLU A 109 4.02 2.80 3.88
C GLU A 109 3.91 3.76 5.07
N HIS A 110 3.87 5.09 4.82
CA HIS A 110 3.73 6.05 5.90
C HIS A 110 2.31 6.03 6.47
N PRO A 111 2.15 5.95 7.81
CA PRO A 111 0.82 5.80 8.43
C PRO A 111 -0.03 7.09 8.40
N ARG A 112 0.58 8.27 8.18
CA ARG A 112 -0.11 9.56 8.33
C ARG A 112 0.21 10.60 7.26
N GLU A 113 1.31 10.45 6.51
CA GLU A 113 1.76 11.47 5.55
C GLU A 113 1.62 10.96 4.12
N SER A 114 1.15 11.82 3.24
CA SER A 114 1.10 11.56 1.81
C SER A 114 2.47 11.71 1.17
N ILE A 115 2.75 10.92 0.15
CA ILE A 115 3.90 11.07 -0.72
C ILE A 115 3.47 11.90 -1.93
N CYS A 116 4.25 12.94 -2.26
CA CYS A 116 4.12 13.69 -3.50
C CYS A 116 5.53 13.89 -4.09
N CYS A 117 5.80 13.27 -5.23
CA CYS A 117 7.10 13.34 -5.89
C CYS A 117 7.03 12.97 -7.38
N THR A 118 8.10 13.26 -8.11
CA THR A 118 8.29 12.72 -9.46
C THR A 118 9.06 11.42 -9.41
N VAL A 119 8.55 10.40 -10.09
CA VAL A 119 9.16 9.07 -10.18
C VAL A 119 9.76 8.86 -11.56
N SER A 120 10.99 8.37 -11.58
CA SER A 120 11.75 8.04 -12.79
C SER A 120 12.28 6.61 -12.74
N LEU A 121 12.59 6.05 -13.90
CA LEU A 121 13.35 4.81 -13.99
C LEU A 121 14.83 5.07 -13.65
N PRO A 122 15.62 4.06 -13.26
CA PRO A 122 17.04 4.24 -12.93
C PRO A 122 17.89 4.87 -14.03
N GLN A 123 17.46 4.74 -15.29
CA GLN A 123 18.11 5.34 -16.47
C GLN A 123 17.84 6.84 -16.62
N GLY A 124 17.02 7.43 -15.74
CA GLY A 124 16.68 8.85 -15.71
C GLY A 124 15.44 9.23 -16.51
N GLU A 125 14.82 8.29 -17.20
CA GLU A 125 13.53 8.52 -17.87
C GLU A 125 12.40 8.56 -16.84
N ARG A 126 11.45 9.49 -17.01
CA ARG A 126 10.23 9.50 -16.20
C ARG A 126 9.50 8.18 -16.32
N LEU A 127 9.01 7.66 -15.19
CA LEU A 127 8.14 6.50 -15.18
C LEU A 127 6.80 6.88 -15.83
N ARG A 128 6.55 6.38 -17.03
CA ARG A 128 5.31 6.63 -17.77
C ARG A 128 4.63 5.33 -18.13
N GLY A 129 3.31 5.31 -18.11
CA GLY A 129 2.55 4.11 -18.40
C GLY A 129 1.09 4.28 -18.06
N THR A 130 0.44 3.17 -17.77
CA THR A 130 -0.97 3.14 -17.37
C THR A 130 -1.06 2.76 -15.91
N CYS A 131 -1.62 3.62 -15.06
CA CYS A 131 -1.93 3.32 -13.67
C CYS A 131 -3.23 2.51 -13.60
N LEU A 132 -3.19 1.35 -12.96
CA LEU A 132 -4.35 0.49 -12.75
C LEU A 132 -5.05 0.86 -11.44
N ASP A 133 -6.35 1.09 -11.51
CA ASP A 133 -7.21 1.16 -10.33
C ASP A 133 -7.64 -0.26 -9.91
N LEU A 134 -6.83 -0.89 -9.07
CA LEU A 134 -7.07 -2.26 -8.61
C LEU A 134 -8.23 -2.37 -7.61
N LEU A 135 -8.59 -1.27 -6.96
CA LEU A 135 -9.64 -1.25 -5.93
C LEU A 135 -11.04 -1.10 -6.53
N ASN A 136 -11.16 -0.35 -7.60
CA ASN A 136 -12.43 -0.12 -8.29
C ASN A 136 -12.57 -0.93 -9.59
N GLY A 137 -11.49 -1.57 -10.03
CA GLY A 137 -11.54 -2.72 -10.96
C GLY A 137 -11.62 -2.41 -12.43
N THR A 138 -11.61 -1.17 -12.92
CA THR A 138 -11.92 -0.95 -14.34
C THR A 138 -11.28 0.24 -15.05
N GLU A 139 -10.85 1.27 -14.38
CA GLU A 139 -10.34 2.45 -15.09
C GLU A 139 -8.83 2.56 -14.95
N SER A 140 -8.15 2.49 -16.07
CA SER A 140 -6.74 2.77 -16.17
C SER A 140 -6.55 4.24 -16.56
N VAL A 141 -5.71 4.94 -15.81
CA VAL A 141 -5.40 6.35 -16.05
C VAL A 141 -3.96 6.46 -16.53
N ALA A 142 -3.70 7.34 -17.48
CA ALA A 142 -2.34 7.63 -17.91
C ALA A 142 -1.50 8.16 -16.74
N PHE A 143 -0.33 7.55 -16.52
CA PHE A 143 0.64 7.95 -15.51
C PHE A 143 1.83 8.63 -16.17
N ASP A 144 2.12 9.85 -15.79
CA ASP A 144 3.15 10.71 -16.38
C ASP A 144 4.41 10.86 -15.49
N GLY A 145 4.50 10.06 -14.44
CA GLY A 145 5.59 10.10 -13.48
C GLY A 145 5.35 10.99 -12.26
N VAL A 146 4.25 11.74 -12.19
CA VAL A 146 3.87 12.45 -10.97
C VAL A 146 3.11 11.50 -10.06
N LEU A 147 3.69 11.21 -8.91
CA LEU A 147 3.14 10.30 -7.90
C LEU A 147 2.54 11.11 -6.76
N GLU A 148 1.29 10.82 -6.46
CA GLU A 148 0.63 11.28 -5.25
C GLU A 148 -0.07 10.08 -4.61
N LEU A 149 0.37 9.70 -3.41
CA LEU A 149 -0.19 8.59 -2.65
C LEU A 149 -0.52 9.04 -1.23
N ALA A 150 -1.75 8.86 -0.82
CA ALA A 150 -2.17 9.01 0.56
C ALA A 150 -1.50 7.96 1.47
N PRO A 151 -1.59 8.08 2.80
CA PRO A 151 -1.14 7.05 3.73
C PRO A 151 -1.68 5.66 3.35
N PHE A 152 -0.79 4.66 3.33
CA PHE A 152 -1.05 3.27 2.93
C PHE A 152 -1.61 3.07 1.52
N GLU A 153 -1.70 4.11 0.73
CA GLU A 153 -2.16 4.00 -0.65
C GLU A 153 -1.11 3.35 -1.56
N SER A 154 -1.58 2.63 -2.56
CA SER A 154 -0.75 1.98 -3.56
C SER A 154 -1.30 2.17 -4.96
N CYS A 155 -0.43 2.16 -5.95
CA CYS A 155 -0.79 2.08 -7.35
C CYS A 155 0.09 1.09 -8.10
N VAL A 156 -0.41 0.58 -9.22
CA VAL A 156 0.37 -0.25 -10.14
C VAL A 156 0.42 0.44 -11.49
N VAL A 157 1.64 0.76 -11.92
CA VAL A 157 1.89 1.32 -13.24
C VAL A 157 2.33 0.21 -14.19
N VAL A 158 1.64 0.06 -15.31
CA VAL A 158 1.99 -0.88 -16.38
C VAL A 158 2.74 -0.12 -17.47
N LEU A 159 3.92 -0.61 -17.81
CA LEU A 159 4.77 -0.11 -18.89
C LEU A 159 4.64 -1.08 -20.06
N ARG A 160 4.20 -0.60 -21.22
CA ARG A 160 4.13 -1.36 -22.46
C ARG A 160 5.08 -0.77 -23.48
N ALA A 161 5.68 -1.61 -24.31
CA ALA A 161 6.63 -1.16 -25.33
C ALA A 161 6.01 -0.23 -26.39
N ASP A 162 4.70 -0.32 -26.58
CA ASP A 162 3.95 0.44 -27.60
C ASP A 162 3.12 1.59 -27.02
N ASP A 163 3.23 1.86 -25.72
CA ASP A 163 2.54 2.99 -25.09
C ASP A 163 3.23 4.32 -25.50
N GLU A 164 3.01 4.77 -26.76
CA GLU A 164 2.86 6.21 -26.98
C GLU A 164 1.60 6.62 -26.22
N VAL A 165 1.75 6.83 -24.89
CA VAL A 165 0.66 7.36 -24.07
C VAL A 165 0.34 8.73 -24.65
N GLY A 166 -0.67 8.78 -25.49
CA GLY A 166 -1.28 10.03 -25.89
C GLY A 166 -1.67 10.75 -24.60
N LEU A 167 -1.05 11.87 -24.36
CA LEU A 167 -1.30 12.75 -23.21
C LEU A 167 -2.67 13.47 -23.40
N ASP A 168 -3.70 12.70 -23.82
CA ASP A 168 -5.04 13.23 -23.91
C ASP A 168 -5.68 13.18 -22.52
N ASP A 169 -5.79 14.36 -21.99
CA ASP A 169 -6.64 14.80 -20.89
C ASP A 169 -6.71 13.87 -19.66
N ARG A 170 -5.71 14.02 -18.80
CA ARG A 170 -6.09 14.04 -17.38
C ARG A 170 -7.23 15.06 -17.27
N ALA A 171 -8.40 14.57 -16.92
CA ALA A 171 -9.29 15.38 -16.15
C ALA A 171 -8.47 15.73 -14.88
N ASN A 172 -7.73 16.82 -14.98
CA ASN A 172 -7.06 17.47 -13.88
C ASN A 172 -8.19 18.00 -13.01
N THR A 173 -8.81 17.10 -12.25
CA THR A 173 -9.63 17.50 -11.12
C THR A 173 -8.61 18.12 -10.19
N ASN A 174 -8.43 19.44 -10.35
CA ASN A 174 -7.66 20.23 -9.42
C ASN A 174 -8.20 19.90 -8.04
N ALA A 175 -7.39 19.24 -7.21
CA ALA A 175 -7.74 18.95 -5.83
C ALA A 175 -8.14 20.21 -5.05
N ASN A 176 -7.81 21.36 -5.59
CA ASN A 176 -8.17 22.69 -5.07
C ASN A 176 -9.65 23.07 -5.24
N ASP A 177 -10.41 22.39 -6.11
CA ASP A 177 -11.83 22.66 -6.32
C ASP A 177 -12.74 21.59 -5.67
N ALA A 178 -12.17 20.62 -4.94
CA ALA A 178 -12.92 19.59 -4.26
C ALA A 178 -13.72 20.21 -3.09
N VAL A 179 -15.04 20.08 -3.15
CA VAL A 179 -15.92 20.44 -2.03
C VAL A 179 -15.94 19.27 -1.06
N CYS A 180 -15.50 19.51 0.18
CA CYS A 180 -15.57 18.52 1.25
C CYS A 180 -16.82 18.76 2.08
N LEU A 181 -17.70 17.75 2.16
CA LEU A 181 -18.93 17.77 2.95
C LEU A 181 -18.81 16.76 4.09
N GLY A 182 -19.01 17.22 5.33
CA GLY A 182 -19.10 16.34 6.48
C GLY A 182 -20.48 15.69 6.56
N ILE A 183 -20.53 14.39 6.90
CA ILE A 183 -21.78 13.68 7.19
C ILE A 183 -21.89 13.53 8.72
N ASP A 184 -22.51 14.51 9.37
CA ASP A 184 -22.53 14.60 10.83
C ASP A 184 -23.61 13.70 11.48
N GLY A 185 -24.46 13.07 10.71
CA GLY A 185 -25.52 12.19 11.20
C GLY A 185 -26.92 12.82 11.12
N PRO A 186 -27.90 12.27 11.80
CA PRO A 186 -27.85 11.33 12.93
C PRO A 186 -27.40 9.91 12.54
N TRP A 187 -26.58 9.29 13.38
CA TRP A 187 -26.09 7.93 13.18
C TRP A 187 -26.82 6.93 14.07
N THR A 188 -26.95 5.70 13.59
CA THR A 188 -27.31 4.54 14.39
C THR A 188 -26.28 3.45 14.20
N VAL A 189 -26.11 2.58 15.20
CA VAL A 189 -25.26 1.40 15.12
C VAL A 189 -25.98 0.17 15.62
N ALA A 190 -25.78 -0.96 14.97
CA ALA A 190 -26.21 -2.28 15.42
C ALA A 190 -25.04 -3.24 15.35
N LEU A 191 -24.90 -4.13 16.34
CA LEU A 191 -23.83 -5.14 16.40
C LEU A 191 -24.41 -6.50 16.02
N SER A 192 -23.68 -7.22 15.15
CA SER A 192 -23.77 -8.65 14.96
C SER A 192 -22.52 -9.28 15.56
N PRO A 193 -22.61 -9.97 16.71
CA PRO A 193 -21.43 -10.53 17.38
C PRO A 193 -20.71 -11.60 16.52
N ALA A 194 -19.41 -11.68 16.65
CA ALA A 194 -18.62 -12.75 16.01
C ALA A 194 -19.11 -14.13 16.43
N GLY A 195 -19.22 -15.04 15.47
CA GLY A 195 -19.74 -16.39 15.69
C GLY A 195 -21.27 -16.50 15.80
N SER A 196 -22.01 -15.38 15.67
CA SER A 196 -23.46 -15.41 15.52
C SER A 196 -23.87 -15.83 14.09
N ASP A 197 -25.18 -15.98 13.87
CA ASP A 197 -25.77 -16.28 12.55
C ASP A 197 -25.78 -15.08 11.58
N GLY A 198 -25.13 -13.96 11.94
CA GLY A 198 -25.14 -12.73 11.16
C GLY A 198 -26.34 -11.81 11.48
N THR A 199 -27.16 -12.15 12.46
CA THR A 199 -28.29 -11.32 12.91
C THR A 199 -27.78 -10.11 13.69
N PHE A 200 -28.23 -8.93 13.31
CA PHE A 200 -27.92 -7.68 14.02
C PHE A 200 -28.89 -7.46 15.18
N GLY A 201 -28.36 -6.97 16.29
CA GLY A 201 -29.16 -6.51 17.41
C GLY A 201 -29.97 -5.24 17.08
N GLU A 202 -30.72 -4.73 18.08
CA GLU A 202 -31.49 -3.49 17.92
C GLU A 202 -30.56 -2.30 17.68
N PRO A 203 -30.86 -1.44 16.68
CA PRO A 203 -30.08 -0.25 16.40
C PRO A 203 -30.09 0.75 17.57
N GLN A 204 -28.92 1.21 17.95
CA GLN A 204 -28.72 2.24 18.98
C GLN A 204 -28.32 3.55 18.33
N LYS A 205 -28.79 4.66 18.89
CA LYS A 205 -28.39 6.00 18.43
C LYS A 205 -26.98 6.30 18.88
N LEU A 206 -26.21 6.93 17.97
CA LEU A 206 -24.90 7.49 18.27
C LEU A 206 -24.97 9.01 18.25
N GLU A 207 -24.42 9.64 19.27
CA GLU A 207 -24.27 11.10 19.30
C GLU A 207 -23.12 11.56 18.39
N ARG A 208 -22.11 10.71 18.22
CA ARG A 208 -20.95 10.93 17.37
C ARG A 208 -20.33 9.60 16.94
N LEU A 209 -19.58 9.62 15.86
CA LEU A 209 -18.69 8.49 15.51
C LEU A 209 -17.49 8.48 16.47
N CYS A 210 -17.20 7.33 17.05
CA CYS A 210 -16.14 7.15 18.05
C CYS A 210 -15.71 5.69 18.08
N ASP A 211 -14.70 5.38 18.89
CA ASP A 211 -14.33 4.00 19.20
C ASP A 211 -15.41 3.36 20.10
N LEU A 212 -16.27 2.57 19.48
CA LEU A 212 -17.37 1.91 20.18
C LEU A 212 -16.90 0.83 21.14
N THR A 213 -15.75 0.23 20.90
CA THR A 213 -15.19 -0.82 21.78
C THR A 213 -14.65 -0.25 23.08
N ALA A 214 -14.28 1.02 23.09
CA ALA A 214 -13.88 1.74 24.30
C ALA A 214 -15.09 2.29 25.10
N GLU A 215 -16.17 2.66 24.42
CA GLU A 215 -17.27 3.41 25.05
C GLU A 215 -18.54 2.59 25.27
N GLN A 216 -19.16 2.08 24.19
CA GLN A 216 -20.52 1.49 24.24
C GLN A 216 -20.55 -0.03 24.22
N PHE A 217 -19.57 -0.66 23.60
CA PHE A 217 -19.52 -2.11 23.41
C PHE A 217 -18.15 -2.66 23.85
N PRO A 218 -17.77 -2.53 25.15
CA PRO A 218 -16.43 -2.90 25.61
C PRO A 218 -16.14 -4.39 25.35
N GLY A 219 -15.02 -4.64 24.64
CA GLY A 219 -14.58 -5.97 24.28
C GLY A 219 -15.47 -6.68 23.24
N ALA A 220 -16.36 -5.99 22.58
CA ALA A 220 -17.18 -6.59 21.53
C ALA A 220 -16.35 -6.81 20.26
N CYS A 221 -16.58 -7.99 19.65
CA CYS A 221 -16.01 -8.38 18.37
C CYS A 221 -17.12 -8.83 17.44
N GLY A 222 -17.10 -8.39 16.19
CA GLY A 222 -18.12 -8.73 15.20
C GLY A 222 -18.26 -7.70 14.11
N THR A 223 -19.46 -7.60 13.56
CA THR A 223 -19.81 -6.62 12.54
C THR A 223 -20.63 -5.50 13.16
N PHE A 224 -20.11 -4.29 13.11
CA PHE A 224 -20.82 -3.07 13.50
C PHE A 224 -21.42 -2.44 12.25
N ARG A 225 -22.76 -2.37 12.19
CA ARG A 225 -23.50 -1.72 11.10
C ARG A 225 -23.90 -0.32 11.49
N TYR A 226 -23.24 0.66 10.88
CA TYR A 226 -23.58 2.07 11.00
C TYR A 226 -24.57 2.46 9.91
N ARG A 227 -25.55 3.31 10.24
CA ARG A 227 -26.50 3.87 9.28
C ARG A 227 -26.75 5.34 9.54
N THR A 228 -26.83 6.08 8.45
CA THR A 228 -27.26 7.48 8.46
C THR A 228 -27.96 7.82 7.16
N SER A 229 -28.64 8.95 7.12
CA SER A 229 -29.08 9.61 5.90
C SER A 229 -28.53 11.03 5.86
N PHE A 230 -28.22 11.51 4.66
CA PHE A 230 -27.76 12.86 4.42
C PHE A 230 -28.44 13.45 3.19
N GLU A 231 -28.44 14.77 3.07
CA GLU A 231 -29.09 15.48 1.97
C GLU A 231 -28.06 16.27 1.17
N LEU A 232 -28.15 16.18 -0.15
CA LEU A 232 -27.34 16.94 -1.09
C LEU A 232 -28.21 18.02 -1.75
N ALA A 233 -27.74 19.26 -1.70
CA ALA A 233 -28.40 20.38 -2.36
C ALA A 233 -28.31 20.31 -3.88
N ASP A 234 -27.17 19.83 -4.40
CA ASP A 234 -26.83 19.77 -5.80
C ASP A 234 -26.29 18.39 -6.20
N ASN A 235 -26.33 18.11 -7.51
CA ASN A 235 -25.71 16.91 -8.05
C ASN A 235 -24.19 16.97 -7.90
N LEU A 236 -23.58 15.90 -7.43
CA LEU A 236 -22.12 15.76 -7.33
C LEU A 236 -21.64 14.75 -8.37
N ALA A 237 -20.64 15.12 -9.14
CA ALA A 237 -19.94 14.21 -10.05
C ALA A 237 -18.62 13.76 -9.41
N HIS A 238 -18.21 12.49 -9.69
CA HIS A 238 -16.93 11.94 -9.20
C HIS A 238 -16.74 12.08 -7.68
N THR A 239 -17.71 11.58 -6.94
CA THR A 239 -17.73 11.70 -5.49
C THR A 239 -16.85 10.63 -4.85
N VAL A 240 -16.04 11.04 -3.87
CA VAL A 240 -15.29 10.14 -2.98
C VAL A 240 -15.89 10.19 -1.59
N ILE A 241 -16.26 9.04 -1.06
CA ILE A 241 -16.70 8.88 0.33
C ILE A 241 -15.50 8.35 1.11
N ASP A 242 -14.97 9.16 2.02
CA ASP A 242 -13.84 8.83 2.87
C ASP A 242 -14.32 8.54 4.30
N LEU A 243 -14.06 7.33 4.79
CA LEU A 243 -14.49 6.92 6.12
C LEU A 243 -13.48 7.30 7.21
N GLY A 244 -12.32 7.86 6.81
CA GLY A 244 -11.24 8.18 7.75
C GLY A 244 -10.61 6.91 8.36
N ASP A 245 -10.49 6.91 9.69
CA ASP A 245 -9.89 5.80 10.43
C ASP A 245 -10.94 4.71 10.70
N VAL A 246 -10.70 3.53 10.19
CA VAL A 246 -11.56 2.33 10.37
C VAL A 246 -10.69 1.15 10.85
N TYR A 247 -11.24 0.36 11.76
CA TYR A 247 -10.61 -0.84 12.32
C TYR A 247 -11.60 -2.00 12.26
N GLU A 248 -11.50 -2.98 11.27
CA GLU A 248 -10.41 -3.07 10.27
C GLU A 248 -10.96 -3.15 8.85
N VAL A 249 -12.08 -3.83 8.64
CA VAL A 249 -12.68 -4.04 7.33
C VAL A 249 -13.95 -3.24 7.21
N ALA A 250 -14.08 -2.42 6.17
CA ALA A 250 -15.28 -1.65 5.91
C ALA A 250 -15.94 -2.06 4.59
N THR A 251 -17.24 -2.31 4.64
CA THR A 251 -18.09 -2.44 3.43
C THR A 251 -19.06 -1.27 3.39
N LEU A 252 -19.06 -0.54 2.28
CA LEU A 252 -19.91 0.63 2.07
C LEU A 252 -21.08 0.32 1.15
N THR A 253 -22.28 0.68 1.57
CA THR A 253 -23.52 0.62 0.77
C THR A 253 -24.17 1.99 0.75
N LEU A 254 -24.45 2.49 -0.44
CA LEU A 254 -25.10 3.78 -0.69
C LEU A 254 -26.39 3.52 -1.46
N ASP A 255 -27.52 4.02 -0.94
CA ASP A 255 -28.86 3.83 -1.54
C ASP A 255 -29.20 2.37 -1.88
N GLY A 256 -28.74 1.44 -1.04
CA GLY A 256 -28.93 0.01 -1.24
C GLY A 256 -27.93 -0.65 -2.21
N GLN A 257 -27.06 0.12 -2.87
CA GLN A 257 -26.02 -0.40 -3.74
C GLN A 257 -24.67 -0.50 -2.99
N THR A 258 -24.09 -1.67 -2.93
CA THR A 258 -22.75 -1.86 -2.35
C THR A 258 -21.70 -1.30 -3.29
N LEU A 259 -20.92 -0.32 -2.82
CA LEU A 259 -19.81 0.30 -3.56
C LEU A 259 -18.52 -0.52 -3.47
N GLY A 260 -18.40 -1.37 -2.45
CA GLY A 260 -17.24 -2.26 -2.30
C GLY A 260 -16.86 -2.52 -0.85
N THR A 261 -15.73 -3.22 -0.68
CA THR A 261 -15.13 -3.51 0.62
C THR A 261 -13.68 -3.05 0.63
N ARG A 262 -13.22 -2.50 1.74
CA ARG A 262 -11.82 -2.14 2.00
C ARG A 262 -11.34 -2.91 3.22
N ILE A 263 -10.18 -3.55 3.09
CA ILE A 263 -9.55 -4.38 4.14
C ILE A 263 -8.35 -3.69 4.77
N CYS A 264 -7.98 -2.52 4.28
CA CYS A 264 -6.87 -1.69 4.76
C CYS A 264 -7.09 -0.24 4.31
N PRO A 265 -6.43 0.73 4.93
CA PRO A 265 -6.44 2.12 4.47
C PRO A 265 -5.88 2.28 3.04
N PRO A 266 -6.30 3.33 2.31
CA PRO A 266 -7.32 4.30 2.68
C PRO A 266 -8.73 3.75 2.50
N TYR A 267 -9.65 4.04 3.46
CA TYR A 267 -11.05 3.60 3.41
C TYR A 267 -11.87 4.56 2.55
N ARG A 268 -11.54 4.64 1.27
CA ARG A 268 -12.17 5.52 0.28
C ARG A 268 -12.95 4.73 -0.74
N PHE A 269 -14.14 5.23 -1.06
CA PHE A 269 -15.06 4.63 -2.02
C PHE A 269 -15.46 5.68 -3.04
N THR A 270 -15.36 5.35 -4.33
CA THR A 270 -15.73 6.24 -5.41
C THR A 270 -17.10 5.89 -5.96
N THR A 271 -17.85 6.92 -6.33
CA THR A 271 -19.10 6.77 -7.11
C THR A 271 -19.14 7.82 -8.22
N SER A 272 -19.76 7.47 -9.34
CA SER A 272 -19.72 8.31 -10.55
C SER A 272 -20.49 9.61 -10.35
N THR A 273 -21.74 9.54 -9.92
CA THR A 273 -22.62 10.70 -9.75
C THR A 273 -23.59 10.43 -8.61
N LEU A 274 -23.72 11.40 -7.70
CA LEU A 274 -24.80 11.47 -6.72
C LEU A 274 -25.75 12.59 -7.13
N ALA A 275 -27.03 12.28 -7.20
CA ALA A 275 -28.05 13.28 -7.49
C ALA A 275 -28.30 14.19 -6.28
N ALA A 276 -28.88 15.36 -6.48
CA ALA A 276 -29.44 16.14 -5.38
C ALA A 276 -30.58 15.37 -4.71
N GLY A 277 -30.70 15.46 -3.40
CA GLY A 277 -31.73 14.80 -2.61
C GLY A 277 -31.18 14.03 -1.41
N THR A 278 -32.04 13.20 -0.81
CA THR A 278 -31.70 12.40 0.37
C THR A 278 -31.07 11.08 -0.04
N HIS A 279 -29.96 10.74 0.59
CA HIS A 279 -29.22 9.49 0.40
C HIS A 279 -29.14 8.70 1.67
N GLU A 280 -29.19 7.37 1.57
CA GLU A 280 -29.00 6.43 2.67
C GLU A 280 -27.62 5.80 2.63
N LEU A 281 -26.87 5.91 3.73
CA LEU A 281 -25.54 5.34 3.88
C LEU A 281 -25.57 4.23 4.92
N THR A 282 -25.07 3.05 4.54
CA THR A 282 -24.83 1.92 5.44
C THR A 282 -23.34 1.54 5.35
N ILE A 283 -22.70 1.42 6.52
CA ILE A 283 -21.30 1.03 6.63
C ILE A 283 -21.23 -0.17 7.58
N ASP A 284 -20.78 -1.30 7.08
CA ASP A 284 -20.47 -2.48 7.89
C ASP A 284 -18.99 -2.50 8.20
N VAL A 285 -18.63 -2.39 9.48
CA VAL A 285 -17.26 -2.46 9.97
C VAL A 285 -17.06 -3.75 10.74
N ILE A 286 -16.09 -4.56 10.32
CA ILE A 286 -15.69 -5.78 11.03
C ILE A 286 -14.41 -5.44 11.79
N ASN A 287 -14.45 -5.59 13.11
CA ASN A 287 -13.29 -5.45 13.98
C ASN A 287 -12.70 -6.80 14.37
N THR A 288 -11.47 -6.78 14.92
CA THR A 288 -10.82 -7.92 15.55
C THR A 288 -10.79 -7.77 17.08
N LEU A 289 -10.41 -8.84 17.80
CA LEU A 289 -10.35 -8.85 19.28
C LEU A 289 -9.14 -8.07 19.85
N ASP A 290 -8.30 -7.53 19.00
CA ASP A 290 -6.99 -6.95 19.40
C ASP A 290 -7.02 -5.41 19.54
N HIS A 291 -8.23 -4.86 19.72
CA HIS A 291 -8.43 -3.41 19.88
C HIS A 291 -9.26 -3.10 21.11
#